data_67588c58bd55180ee6bcffb7f8084e6a
#
_entry.id   67588c58bd55180ee6bcffb7f8084e6a
#
_cell.length_a   1.000
_cell.length_b   1.000
_cell.length_c   1.000
_cell.angle_alpha   90.00
_cell.angle_beta   90.00
_cell.angle_gamma   90.00
#
_symmetry.space_group_name_H-M   'P 1'
#
loop_
_entity.id
_entity.type
_entity.pdbx_description
1 polymer ?
#
loop_
_entity_poly.entity_id
_entity_poly.type
_entity_poly.pdbx_seq_one_letter_code
_entity_poly.pdbx_strand_id
1 'polypeptide(L)'
;VVHTVTSPESGLHAAGEDAIRLARELVRRDSTNHGGGQGDERAAAEYAAEALGEAGLDPLVLESAPRRANVVVRVPGTDPSASALLVHGHLDVVAADAADWTLPPFAGEIADCPVTGVPALWGRGTVDMKNTVAMVAAVVRHWSRHGLRPRRDLVLAFVADEEDSAAYGADWLAREHADLFEGCSVGIGEGGGETVHARGTDGRPVRLYPVGAAERGSAWLTLRARGTAGHGSRPPRDNAVGALADAVARVGRHAWPSHLTPVTLDAIDAVAKALGVERSPGDTATDEAVDALVARLGEAAPLIAPAVRNSATPTMLSAGYKVNVVPGEATAGVDGRVLPGAEAAFESTMDALTGGRVDWEYAHRSPAVSAPVDGAAFAAIGAALRAHDPDAHVVPMCLSGGTDAKVFSRLGIDCYGFSPMSQPEGLDYSALLHGVDERVPLDGLRFGVRVLDTFLRS
;
A
#
# COMPACT_ATOMS: atom_id res chain seq x y z
N VAL A 1 -16.82 39.67 -21.81
CA VAL A 1 -16.89 38.65 -20.76
C VAL A 1 -15.67 38.89 -19.87
N VAL A 2 -15.88 39.43 -18.67
CA VAL A 2 -14.82 39.69 -17.68
C VAL A 2 -14.46 38.30 -17.08
N HIS A 3 -13.32 37.75 -17.48
CA HIS A 3 -12.72 36.64 -16.78
C HIS A 3 -12.23 37.17 -15.43
N THR A 4 -12.99 36.91 -14.38
CA THR A 4 -12.51 37.05 -12.99
C THR A 4 -11.36 36.10 -12.80
N VAL A 5 -10.15 36.60 -12.75
CA VAL A 5 -8.96 35.82 -12.36
C VAL A 5 -9.15 35.47 -10.89
N THR A 6 -9.57 34.25 -10.63
CA THR A 6 -9.63 33.69 -9.24
C THR A 6 -8.20 33.62 -8.72
N SER A 7 -8.00 33.98 -7.44
CA SER A 7 -6.67 33.83 -6.82
C SER A 7 -6.23 32.34 -6.84
N PRO A 8 -4.93 32.04 -6.90
CA PRO A 8 -4.45 30.65 -6.88
C PRO A 8 -4.99 29.83 -5.70
N GLU A 9 -5.16 30.45 -4.54
CA GLU A 9 -5.72 29.80 -3.35
C GLU A 9 -7.21 29.42 -3.51
N SER A 10 -8.01 30.31 -4.16
CA SER A 10 -9.42 30.01 -4.43
C SER A 10 -9.59 28.88 -5.46
N GLY A 11 -8.64 28.78 -6.40
CA GLY A 11 -8.62 27.69 -7.39
C GLY A 11 -8.32 26.32 -6.78
N LEU A 12 -7.36 26.23 -5.86
CA LEU A 12 -7.02 24.98 -5.17
C LEU A 12 -8.12 24.55 -4.18
N HIS A 13 -8.84 25.50 -3.56
CA HIS A 13 -10.02 25.16 -2.77
C HIS A 13 -11.09 24.47 -3.64
N ALA A 14 -11.40 25.03 -4.82
CA ALA A 14 -12.34 24.43 -5.75
C ALA A 14 -11.90 23.04 -6.25
N ALA A 15 -10.59 22.81 -6.42
CA ALA A 15 -10.04 21.50 -6.74
C ALA A 15 -10.25 20.49 -5.58
N GLY A 16 -10.15 20.93 -4.32
CA GLY A 16 -10.47 20.11 -3.16
C GLY A 16 -11.93 19.65 -3.15
N GLU A 17 -12.88 20.56 -3.46
CA GLU A 17 -14.30 20.21 -3.59
C GLU A 17 -14.56 19.28 -4.80
N ASP A 18 -13.83 19.48 -5.92
CA ASP A 18 -13.90 18.57 -7.07
C ASP A 18 -13.40 17.16 -6.69
N ALA A 19 -12.32 17.05 -5.90
CA ALA A 19 -11.82 15.76 -5.39
C ALA A 19 -12.87 15.03 -4.51
N ILE A 20 -13.51 15.76 -3.60
CA ILE A 20 -14.58 15.19 -2.77
C ILE A 20 -15.73 14.66 -3.64
N ARG A 21 -16.15 15.44 -4.65
CA ARG A 21 -17.20 15.03 -5.59
C ARG A 21 -16.78 13.79 -6.39
N LEU A 22 -15.55 13.78 -6.93
CA LEU A 22 -15.03 12.65 -7.71
C LEU A 22 -14.90 11.39 -6.86
N ALA A 23 -14.35 11.51 -5.63
CA ALA A 23 -14.24 10.38 -4.70
C ALA A 23 -15.62 9.79 -4.37
N ARG A 24 -16.60 10.65 -4.08
CA ARG A 24 -17.98 10.24 -3.83
C ARG A 24 -18.58 9.44 -4.99
N GLU A 25 -18.38 9.91 -6.20
CA GLU A 25 -18.90 9.25 -7.40
C GLU A 25 -18.16 7.95 -7.71
N LEU A 26 -16.84 7.86 -7.46
CA LEU A 26 -16.08 6.63 -7.56
C LEU A 26 -16.53 5.58 -6.54
N VAL A 27 -16.77 5.98 -5.28
CA VAL A 27 -17.29 5.10 -4.22
C VAL A 27 -18.65 4.51 -4.62
N ARG A 28 -19.53 5.29 -5.24
CA ARG A 28 -20.85 4.85 -5.70
C ARG A 28 -20.81 3.81 -6.82
N ARG A 29 -19.67 3.64 -7.46
CA ARG A 29 -19.44 2.61 -8.45
C ARG A 29 -18.80 1.41 -7.76
N ASP A 30 -19.66 0.44 -7.41
CA ASP A 30 -19.20 -0.80 -6.80
C ASP A 30 -18.26 -1.51 -7.79
N SER A 31 -17.02 -1.63 -7.39
CA SER A 31 -15.93 -2.30 -8.11
C SER A 31 -15.29 -3.37 -7.23
N THR A 32 -16.12 -4.10 -6.49
CA THR A 32 -15.66 -5.14 -5.60
C THR A 32 -14.91 -6.23 -6.34
N ASN A 33 -13.69 -6.50 -5.88
CA ASN A 33 -12.89 -7.64 -6.27
C ASN A 33 -13.20 -8.81 -5.33
N HIS A 34 -13.75 -9.89 -5.87
CA HIS A 34 -14.08 -11.09 -5.11
C HIS A 34 -12.96 -12.14 -5.13
N GLY A 35 -11.81 -11.79 -5.72
CA GLY A 35 -10.69 -12.71 -5.93
C GLY A 35 -10.93 -13.73 -7.05
N GLY A 36 -9.87 -14.47 -7.41
CA GLY A 36 -9.95 -15.49 -8.45
C GLY A 36 -10.37 -14.97 -9.81
N GLY A 37 -10.06 -13.72 -10.13
CA GLY A 37 -10.39 -13.05 -11.38
C GLY A 37 -11.81 -12.47 -11.44
N GLN A 38 -12.56 -12.49 -10.34
CA GLN A 38 -13.93 -11.99 -10.28
C GLN A 38 -13.96 -10.55 -9.75
N GLY A 39 -13.92 -9.58 -10.65
CA GLY A 39 -14.01 -8.14 -10.36
C GLY A 39 -14.72 -7.39 -11.50
N ASP A 40 -15.07 -6.13 -11.24
CA ASP A 40 -15.77 -5.27 -12.20
C ASP A 40 -15.36 -3.80 -11.99
N GLU A 41 -14.27 -3.40 -12.56
CA GLU A 41 -13.76 -2.04 -12.48
C GLU A 41 -14.30 -1.14 -13.60
N ARG A 42 -15.05 -1.69 -14.59
CA ARG A 42 -15.42 -0.96 -15.80
C ARG A 42 -16.15 0.35 -15.53
N ALA A 43 -17.14 0.35 -14.65
CA ALA A 43 -17.91 1.57 -14.35
C ALA A 43 -17.06 2.64 -13.66
N ALA A 44 -16.12 2.23 -12.80
CA ALA A 44 -15.17 3.15 -12.16
C ALA A 44 -14.13 3.70 -13.15
N ALA A 45 -13.62 2.84 -14.04
CA ALA A 45 -12.68 3.21 -15.09
C ALA A 45 -13.31 4.19 -16.11
N GLU A 46 -14.51 3.91 -16.60
CA GLU A 46 -15.23 4.80 -17.51
C GLU A 46 -15.47 6.18 -16.89
N TYR A 47 -15.84 6.24 -15.60
CA TYR A 47 -16.01 7.51 -14.91
C TYR A 47 -14.70 8.27 -14.70
N ALA A 48 -13.62 7.58 -14.33
CA ALA A 48 -12.31 8.20 -14.21
C ALA A 48 -11.82 8.74 -15.58
N ALA A 49 -12.03 7.98 -16.65
CA ALA A 49 -11.71 8.42 -18.00
C ALA A 49 -12.54 9.63 -18.43
N GLU A 50 -13.86 9.64 -18.16
CA GLU A 50 -14.73 10.80 -18.42
C GLU A 50 -14.22 12.05 -17.69
N ALA A 51 -13.89 11.93 -16.39
CA ALA A 51 -13.38 13.03 -15.59
C ALA A 51 -12.07 13.60 -16.15
N LEU A 52 -11.18 12.76 -16.65
CA LEU A 52 -9.93 13.18 -17.30
C LEU A 52 -10.18 13.74 -18.70
N GLY A 53 -11.13 13.19 -19.45
CA GLY A 53 -11.57 13.72 -20.74
C GLY A 53 -12.14 15.14 -20.65
N GLU A 54 -12.91 15.47 -19.59
CA GLU A 54 -13.36 16.82 -19.29
C GLU A 54 -12.20 17.80 -19.01
N ALA A 55 -11.01 17.29 -18.64
CA ALA A 55 -9.78 18.07 -18.54
C ALA A 55 -9.07 18.25 -19.90
N GLY A 56 -9.67 17.81 -21.01
CA GLY A 56 -9.09 17.91 -22.35
C GLY A 56 -7.99 16.87 -22.61
N LEU A 57 -7.92 15.81 -21.83
CA LEU A 57 -7.01 14.69 -22.06
C LEU A 57 -7.70 13.60 -22.90
N ASP A 58 -6.92 12.69 -23.44
CA ASP A 58 -7.38 11.54 -24.21
C ASP A 58 -7.03 10.21 -23.48
N PRO A 59 -7.78 9.84 -22.42
CA PRO A 59 -7.50 8.64 -21.66
C PRO A 59 -7.83 7.38 -22.45
N LEU A 60 -6.93 6.42 -22.40
CA LEU A 60 -7.15 5.06 -22.92
C LEU A 60 -7.86 4.23 -21.86
N VAL A 61 -9.01 3.65 -22.21
CA VAL A 61 -9.67 2.63 -21.39
C VAL A 61 -9.29 1.27 -21.99
N LEU A 62 -8.51 0.50 -21.25
CA LEU A 62 -7.93 -0.78 -21.69
C LEU A 62 -8.52 -1.93 -20.88
N GLU A 63 -9.24 -2.82 -21.54
CA GLU A 63 -9.90 -3.95 -20.89
C GLU A 63 -9.06 -5.22 -21.07
N SER A 64 -8.48 -5.71 -19.98
CA SER A 64 -7.64 -6.92 -19.97
C SER A 64 -8.45 -8.22 -20.04
N ALA A 65 -9.67 -8.20 -19.53
CA ALA A 65 -10.69 -9.23 -19.60
C ALA A 65 -12.07 -8.57 -19.48
N PRO A 66 -13.17 -9.24 -19.79
CA PRO A 66 -14.50 -8.64 -19.67
C PRO A 66 -14.71 -7.97 -18.32
N ARG A 67 -15.00 -6.64 -18.33
CA ARG A 67 -15.25 -5.78 -17.17
C ARG A 67 -14.01 -5.44 -16.30
N ARG A 68 -12.82 -5.98 -16.59
CA ARG A 68 -11.56 -5.70 -15.91
C ARG A 68 -10.85 -4.55 -16.65
N ALA A 69 -11.28 -3.31 -16.38
CA ALA A 69 -10.87 -2.13 -17.13
C ALA A 69 -9.86 -1.27 -16.38
N ASN A 70 -8.86 -0.81 -17.13
CA ASN A 70 -7.78 0.07 -16.68
C ASN A 70 -7.88 1.40 -17.44
N VAL A 71 -7.40 2.48 -16.84
CA VAL A 71 -7.32 3.79 -17.49
C VAL A 71 -5.88 4.27 -17.50
N VAL A 72 -5.35 4.57 -18.67
CA VAL A 72 -4.01 5.16 -18.80
C VAL A 72 -4.08 6.43 -19.62
N VAL A 73 -3.42 7.51 -19.15
CA VAL A 73 -3.32 8.77 -19.87
C VAL A 73 -1.99 9.45 -19.60
N ARG A 74 -1.41 10.06 -20.63
CA ARG A 74 -0.23 10.91 -20.49
C ARG A 74 -0.65 12.39 -20.47
N VAL A 75 -0.24 13.10 -19.41
CA VAL A 75 -0.40 14.55 -19.26
C VAL A 75 0.90 15.21 -19.69
N PRO A 76 0.92 15.99 -20.79
CA PRO A 76 2.18 16.53 -21.30
C PRO A 76 2.75 17.62 -20.38
N GLY A 77 4.03 17.50 -20.07
CA GLY A 77 4.82 18.47 -19.32
C GLY A 77 5.28 19.66 -20.17
N THR A 78 6.06 20.54 -19.55
CA THR A 78 6.68 21.71 -20.20
C THR A 78 8.16 21.50 -20.50
N ASP A 79 8.81 20.50 -19.89
CA ASP A 79 10.23 20.17 -20.05
C ASP A 79 10.38 18.77 -20.66
N PRO A 80 10.54 18.66 -21.99
CA PRO A 80 10.66 17.34 -22.65
C PRO A 80 11.97 16.61 -22.32
N SER A 81 12.92 17.24 -21.64
CA SER A 81 14.16 16.62 -21.19
C SER A 81 14.02 15.95 -19.83
N ALA A 82 12.97 16.26 -19.08
CA ALA A 82 12.71 15.65 -17.79
C ALA A 82 12.09 14.26 -17.98
N SER A 83 12.56 13.28 -17.20
CA SER A 83 11.92 11.95 -17.15
C SER A 83 10.47 12.06 -16.68
N ALA A 84 9.58 11.25 -17.23
CA ALA A 84 8.18 11.22 -16.84
C ALA A 84 8.00 10.68 -15.41
N LEU A 85 6.91 11.09 -14.78
CA LEU A 85 6.46 10.59 -13.47
C LEU A 85 5.22 9.72 -13.66
N LEU A 86 5.26 8.51 -13.13
CA LEU A 86 4.09 7.64 -13.02
C LEU A 86 3.28 8.02 -11.77
N VAL A 87 1.96 8.12 -11.92
CA VAL A 87 1.02 8.16 -10.80
C VAL A 87 0.08 6.99 -10.98
N HIS A 88 0.16 6.00 -10.12
CA HIS A 88 -0.69 4.83 -10.21
C HIS A 88 -1.65 4.73 -9.03
N GLY A 89 -2.77 4.06 -9.25
CA GLY A 89 -3.75 3.77 -8.23
C GLY A 89 -4.74 2.76 -8.74
N HIS A 90 -5.34 1.99 -7.83
CA HIS A 90 -6.31 0.98 -8.23
C HIS A 90 -7.77 1.47 -8.12
N LEU A 91 -8.63 0.81 -8.89
CA LEU A 91 -10.06 1.12 -8.99
C LEU A 91 -10.92 0.09 -8.26
N ASP A 92 -10.41 -1.13 -8.10
CA ASP A 92 -11.08 -2.18 -7.35
C ASP A 92 -11.03 -1.92 -5.84
N VAL A 93 -11.84 -2.64 -5.10
CA VAL A 93 -11.94 -2.57 -3.65
C VAL A 93 -12.26 -3.96 -3.09
N VAL A 94 -11.86 -4.24 -1.86
CA VAL A 94 -12.27 -5.46 -1.17
C VAL A 94 -13.76 -5.47 -0.87
N ALA A 95 -14.33 -6.66 -0.68
CA ALA A 95 -15.75 -6.83 -0.37
C ALA A 95 -16.17 -6.10 0.92
N ALA A 96 -17.41 -5.64 0.94
CA ALA A 96 -18.05 -5.03 2.10
C ALA A 96 -19.45 -5.62 2.29
N ASP A 97 -19.72 -6.20 3.48
CA ASP A 97 -21.07 -6.64 3.83
C ASP A 97 -21.83 -5.46 4.44
N ALA A 98 -22.85 -4.98 3.73
CA ALA A 98 -23.64 -3.83 4.17
C ALA A 98 -24.33 -4.04 5.54
N ALA A 99 -24.49 -5.27 6.00
CA ALA A 99 -25.07 -5.57 7.31
C ALA A 99 -24.17 -5.16 8.48
N ASP A 100 -22.84 -5.08 8.24
CA ASP A 100 -21.86 -4.69 9.25
C ASP A 100 -21.63 -3.18 9.31
N TRP A 101 -22.08 -2.43 8.30
CA TRP A 101 -21.79 -1.00 8.14
C TRP A 101 -22.86 -0.09 8.74
N THR A 102 -22.40 1.00 9.36
CA THR A 102 -23.28 2.08 9.88
C THR A 102 -23.99 2.83 8.74
N LEU A 103 -23.27 3.12 7.65
CA LEU A 103 -23.81 3.72 6.43
C LEU A 103 -23.55 2.76 5.25
N PRO A 104 -24.42 2.69 4.23
CA PRO A 104 -24.21 1.75 3.13
C PRO A 104 -22.85 1.97 2.44
N PRO A 105 -22.03 0.91 2.25
CA PRO A 105 -20.62 1.04 1.85
C PRO A 105 -20.40 1.66 0.46
N PHE A 106 -21.40 1.65 -0.41
CA PHE A 106 -21.32 2.23 -1.76
C PHE A 106 -22.28 3.43 -1.95
N ALA A 107 -22.78 4.05 -0.87
CA ALA A 107 -23.61 5.23 -0.98
C ALA A 107 -22.82 6.52 -1.16
N GLY A 108 -21.55 6.56 -0.73
CA GLY A 108 -20.73 7.75 -0.77
C GLY A 108 -21.34 8.88 0.04
N GLU A 109 -21.79 8.61 1.26
CA GLU A 109 -22.41 9.60 2.13
C GLU A 109 -21.38 10.47 2.83
N ILE A 110 -21.78 11.72 3.11
CA ILE A 110 -20.98 12.63 3.93
C ILE A 110 -21.66 12.74 5.27
N ALA A 111 -20.96 12.34 6.33
CA ALA A 111 -21.43 12.41 7.70
C ALA A 111 -20.26 12.67 8.66
N ASP A 112 -20.56 13.11 9.86
CA ASP A 112 -19.53 13.35 10.87
C ASP A 112 -18.87 12.03 11.32
N CYS A 113 -17.55 12.05 11.46
CA CYS A 113 -16.80 10.93 12.02
C CYS A 113 -17.12 10.78 13.51
N PRO A 114 -17.60 9.63 13.99
CA PRO A 114 -18.04 9.46 15.39
C PRO A 114 -16.89 9.58 16.40
N VAL A 115 -15.65 9.41 15.96
CA VAL A 115 -14.46 9.49 16.83
C VAL A 115 -13.95 10.92 16.97
N THR A 116 -13.96 11.68 15.87
CA THR A 116 -13.31 13.00 15.80
C THR A 116 -14.30 14.16 15.64
N GLY A 117 -15.56 13.86 15.29
CA GLY A 117 -16.59 14.86 15.03
C GLY A 117 -16.40 15.68 13.75
N VAL A 118 -15.39 15.35 12.91
CA VAL A 118 -15.17 16.09 11.66
C VAL A 118 -15.97 15.46 10.51
N PRO A 119 -16.44 16.28 9.52
CA PRO A 119 -17.08 15.75 8.33
C PRO A 119 -16.17 14.83 7.54
N ALA A 120 -16.68 13.66 7.18
CA ALA A 120 -15.97 12.64 6.41
C ALA A 120 -16.84 12.08 5.29
N LEU A 121 -16.20 11.66 4.21
CA LEU A 121 -16.80 10.84 3.16
C LEU A 121 -16.71 9.38 3.58
N TRP A 122 -17.85 8.71 3.63
CA TRP A 122 -17.99 7.31 4.05
C TRP A 122 -18.17 6.41 2.84
N GLY A 123 -17.53 5.25 2.88
CA GLY A 123 -17.72 4.19 1.92
C GLY A 123 -16.46 3.37 1.67
N ARG A 124 -16.63 2.17 1.15
CA ARG A 124 -15.53 1.29 0.72
C ARG A 124 -14.75 1.93 -0.41
N GLY A 125 -13.41 1.97 -0.27
CA GLY A 125 -12.50 2.63 -1.20
C GLY A 125 -12.28 4.13 -0.94
N THR A 126 -12.84 4.69 0.15
CA THR A 126 -12.58 6.09 0.52
C THR A 126 -11.17 6.31 1.04
N VAL A 127 -10.52 5.27 1.53
CA VAL A 127 -9.14 5.23 2.05
C VAL A 127 -8.25 4.44 1.10
N ASP A 128 -8.76 3.34 0.56
CA ASP A 128 -8.05 2.38 -0.27
C ASP A 128 -8.79 2.12 -1.59
N MET A 129 -8.41 2.75 -2.72
CA MET A 129 -7.67 4.04 -2.78
C MET A 129 -8.33 5.02 -3.77
N LYS A 130 -9.67 4.98 -3.89
CA LYS A 130 -10.43 5.90 -4.77
C LYS A 130 -10.27 7.37 -4.41
N ASN A 131 -9.94 7.67 -3.15
CA ASN A 131 -9.55 9.02 -2.70
C ASN A 131 -8.35 9.55 -3.49
N THR A 132 -7.30 8.76 -3.65
CA THR A 132 -6.08 9.16 -4.38
C THR A 132 -6.37 9.36 -5.85
N VAL A 133 -7.10 8.44 -6.48
CA VAL A 133 -7.57 8.58 -7.87
C VAL A 133 -8.33 9.89 -8.06
N ALA A 134 -9.25 10.20 -7.13
CA ALA A 134 -10.05 11.41 -7.17
C ALA A 134 -9.21 12.68 -6.97
N MET A 135 -8.27 12.68 -6.02
CA MET A 135 -7.37 13.82 -5.77
C MET A 135 -6.50 14.13 -6.98
N VAL A 136 -5.89 13.11 -7.59
CA VAL A 136 -5.05 13.26 -8.79
C VAL A 136 -5.87 13.76 -9.97
N ALA A 137 -7.05 13.19 -10.22
CA ALA A 137 -7.93 13.67 -11.29
C ALA A 137 -8.35 15.12 -11.06
N ALA A 138 -8.69 15.52 -9.82
CA ALA A 138 -9.06 16.89 -9.49
C ALA A 138 -7.91 17.89 -9.72
N VAL A 139 -6.67 17.53 -9.39
CA VAL A 139 -5.47 18.34 -9.64
C VAL A 139 -5.30 18.58 -11.14
N VAL A 140 -5.36 17.54 -11.96
CA VAL A 140 -5.20 17.66 -13.41
C VAL A 140 -6.33 18.47 -14.03
N ARG A 141 -7.58 18.28 -13.59
CA ARG A 141 -8.74 19.10 -13.99
C ARG A 141 -8.58 20.57 -13.60
N HIS A 142 -8.03 20.82 -12.42
CA HIS A 142 -7.70 22.19 -11.98
C HIS A 142 -6.68 22.83 -12.92
N TRP A 143 -5.61 22.13 -13.29
CA TRP A 143 -4.62 22.63 -14.23
C TRP A 143 -5.21 22.96 -15.59
N SER A 144 -6.02 22.09 -16.14
CA SER A 144 -6.69 22.33 -17.43
C SER A 144 -7.52 23.61 -17.39
N ARG A 145 -8.34 23.81 -16.35
CA ARG A 145 -9.18 25.02 -16.20
C ARG A 145 -8.40 26.32 -16.09
N HIS A 146 -7.15 26.26 -15.60
CA HIS A 146 -6.31 27.45 -15.34
C HIS A 146 -5.11 27.55 -16.27
N GLY A 147 -5.00 26.71 -17.30
CA GLY A 147 -3.88 26.70 -18.24
C GLY A 147 -2.54 26.36 -17.58
N LEU A 148 -2.56 25.61 -16.46
CA LEU A 148 -1.36 25.13 -15.78
C LEU A 148 -0.89 23.81 -16.38
N ARG A 149 0.41 23.54 -16.28
CA ARG A 149 1.02 22.30 -16.74
C ARG A 149 2.10 21.84 -15.76
N PRO A 150 2.32 20.53 -15.60
CA PRO A 150 3.45 20.03 -14.85
C PRO A 150 4.77 20.34 -15.58
N ARG A 151 5.88 20.26 -14.87
CA ARG A 151 7.20 20.39 -15.49
C ARG A 151 7.51 19.18 -16.37
N ARG A 152 7.35 17.98 -15.85
CA ARG A 152 7.59 16.70 -16.54
C ARG A 152 6.29 16.09 -17.03
N ASP A 153 6.34 15.20 -18.01
CA ASP A 153 5.17 14.41 -18.36
C ASP A 153 4.71 13.61 -17.15
N LEU A 154 3.40 13.48 -16.96
CA LEU A 154 2.82 12.53 -16.03
C LEU A 154 2.16 11.38 -16.81
N VAL A 155 2.35 10.15 -16.36
CA VAL A 155 1.57 8.99 -16.78
C VAL A 155 0.66 8.63 -15.63
N LEU A 156 -0.65 8.80 -15.82
CA LEU A 156 -1.65 8.37 -14.85
C LEU A 156 -2.10 6.96 -15.25
N ALA A 157 -2.04 6.01 -14.34
CA ALA A 157 -2.49 4.64 -14.53
C ALA A 157 -3.42 4.25 -13.39
N PHE A 158 -4.73 4.20 -13.68
CA PHE A 158 -5.74 3.73 -12.74
C PHE A 158 -6.14 2.32 -13.13
N VAL A 159 -5.79 1.37 -12.30
CA VAL A 159 -5.73 -0.04 -12.66
C VAL A 159 -6.77 -0.90 -11.93
N ALA A 160 -7.00 -2.07 -12.46
CA ALA A 160 -7.83 -3.10 -11.88
C ALA A 160 -6.99 -4.08 -11.05
N ASP A 161 -7.63 -4.89 -10.21
CA ASP A 161 -7.10 -6.14 -9.65
C ASP A 161 -5.92 -6.02 -8.68
N GLU A 162 -5.70 -4.86 -8.07
CA GLU A 162 -4.65 -4.73 -7.06
C GLU A 162 -4.95 -5.60 -5.83
N GLU A 163 -6.21 -5.62 -5.39
CA GLU A 163 -6.71 -6.29 -4.19
C GLU A 163 -6.67 -7.84 -4.25
N ASP A 164 -6.28 -8.42 -5.40
CA ASP A 164 -6.11 -9.88 -5.54
C ASP A 164 -4.71 -10.23 -6.08
N SER A 165 -4.46 -9.98 -7.35
CA SER A 165 -3.26 -10.52 -8.00
C SER A 165 -2.53 -9.56 -8.93
N ALA A 166 -3.10 -8.38 -9.19
CA ALA A 166 -2.70 -7.42 -10.21
C ALA A 166 -2.66 -7.99 -11.66
N ALA A 167 -3.10 -9.24 -11.83
CA ALA A 167 -2.99 -9.95 -13.10
C ALA A 167 -3.84 -9.34 -14.23
N TYR A 168 -4.91 -8.63 -13.89
CA TYR A 168 -5.78 -7.93 -14.82
C TYR A 168 -5.52 -6.42 -14.88
N GLY A 169 -4.66 -5.90 -13.99
CA GLY A 169 -4.31 -4.51 -13.84
C GLY A 169 -2.86 -4.21 -14.19
N ALA A 170 -2.10 -3.81 -13.18
CA ALA A 170 -0.71 -3.37 -13.34
C ALA A 170 0.17 -4.42 -14.02
N ASP A 171 0.07 -5.71 -13.66
CA ASP A 171 0.89 -6.77 -14.26
C ASP A 171 0.57 -6.97 -15.75
N TRP A 172 -0.71 -6.94 -16.12
CA TRP A 172 -1.12 -7.00 -17.52
C TRP A 172 -0.62 -5.79 -18.31
N LEU A 173 -0.77 -4.57 -17.76
CA LEU A 173 -0.27 -3.35 -18.40
C LEU A 173 1.25 -3.38 -18.57
N ALA A 174 1.99 -3.77 -17.55
CA ALA A 174 3.45 -3.86 -17.61
C ALA A 174 3.95 -4.89 -18.63
N ARG A 175 3.18 -5.95 -18.89
CA ARG A 175 3.53 -7.00 -19.83
C ARG A 175 3.10 -6.69 -21.27
N GLU A 176 1.87 -6.21 -21.48
CA GLU A 176 1.27 -6.06 -22.81
C GLU A 176 1.35 -4.62 -23.34
N HIS A 177 1.56 -3.62 -22.44
CA HIS A 177 1.53 -2.20 -22.75
C HIS A 177 2.66 -1.42 -22.06
N ALA A 178 3.85 -2.03 -21.94
CA ALA A 178 5.02 -1.40 -21.31
C ALA A 178 5.41 -0.07 -21.96
N ASP A 179 5.11 0.10 -23.25
CA ASP A 179 5.35 1.33 -24.02
C ASP A 179 4.62 2.56 -23.46
N LEU A 180 3.47 2.37 -22.79
CA LEU A 180 2.75 3.47 -22.14
C LEU A 180 3.54 4.10 -20.99
N PHE A 181 4.46 3.36 -20.39
CA PHE A 181 5.31 3.80 -19.27
C PHE A 181 6.70 4.26 -19.69
N GLU A 182 6.97 4.30 -21.00
CA GLU A 182 8.27 4.72 -21.50
C GLU A 182 8.64 6.13 -21.04
N GLY A 183 9.89 6.27 -20.57
CA GLY A 183 10.43 7.51 -20.02
C GLY A 183 10.08 7.77 -18.54
N CYS A 184 9.24 6.96 -17.90
CA CYS A 184 9.03 7.03 -16.46
C CYS A 184 10.26 6.51 -15.71
N SER A 185 10.73 7.27 -14.73
CA SER A 185 11.83 6.86 -13.85
C SER A 185 11.44 6.86 -12.38
N VAL A 186 10.36 7.56 -12.03
CA VAL A 186 9.81 7.69 -10.68
C VAL A 186 8.32 7.45 -10.74
N GLY A 187 7.76 6.79 -9.73
CA GLY A 187 6.33 6.59 -9.56
C GLY A 187 5.87 6.95 -8.14
N ILE A 188 4.60 7.35 -8.02
CA ILE A 188 3.90 7.42 -6.75
C ILE A 188 2.60 6.64 -6.83
N GLY A 189 2.22 6.05 -5.70
CA GLY A 189 0.96 5.32 -5.51
C GLY A 189 0.54 5.31 -4.05
N GLU A 190 -0.18 4.29 -3.64
CA GLU A 190 -0.60 4.10 -2.26
C GLU A 190 0.54 3.72 -1.30
N GLY A 191 0.23 3.67 0.00
CA GLY A 191 1.16 3.18 1.02
C GLY A 191 1.96 4.26 1.71
N GLY A 192 1.31 5.36 2.10
CA GLY A 192 1.91 6.46 2.87
C GLY A 192 1.43 7.84 2.44
N GLY A 193 1.91 8.86 3.14
CA GLY A 193 1.55 10.26 2.93
C GLY A 193 0.50 10.78 3.92
N GLU A 194 -0.17 9.91 4.66
CA GLU A 194 -1.11 10.27 5.71
C GLU A 194 -0.40 10.75 6.97
N THR A 195 -1.09 11.60 7.76
CA THR A 195 -0.56 12.04 9.06
C THR A 195 -0.65 10.92 10.10
N VAL A 196 0.46 10.60 10.75
CA VAL A 196 0.52 9.80 11.96
C VAL A 196 0.86 10.70 13.13
N HIS A 197 -0.03 10.75 14.11
CA HIS A 197 0.18 11.54 15.33
C HIS A 197 1.00 10.75 16.34
N ALA A 198 1.98 11.42 16.94
CA ALA A 198 2.81 10.87 18.02
C ALA A 198 3.17 11.97 19.01
N ARG A 199 3.76 11.58 20.13
CA ARG A 199 4.27 12.54 21.14
C ARG A 199 5.77 12.40 21.29
N GLY A 200 6.44 13.55 21.26
CA GLY A 200 7.86 13.64 21.59
C GLY A 200 8.15 13.31 23.05
N THR A 201 9.41 13.07 23.37
CA THR A 201 9.89 12.82 24.75
C THR A 201 9.62 14.00 25.69
N ASP A 202 9.42 15.20 25.14
CA ASP A 202 9.03 16.42 25.86
C ASP A 202 7.49 16.61 25.98
N GLY A 203 6.70 15.64 25.49
CA GLY A 203 5.24 15.64 25.50
C GLY A 203 4.58 16.46 24.40
N ARG A 204 5.35 17.11 23.51
CA ARG A 204 4.76 17.87 22.39
C ARG A 204 4.17 16.97 21.33
N PRO A 205 3.07 17.39 20.68
CA PRO A 205 2.52 16.67 19.53
C PRO A 205 3.51 16.74 18.36
N VAL A 206 3.67 15.60 17.69
CA VAL A 206 4.52 15.43 16.50
C VAL A 206 3.66 14.84 15.40
N ARG A 207 3.77 15.39 14.19
CA ARG A 207 3.11 14.85 13.00
C ARG A 207 4.15 14.19 12.11
N LEU A 208 4.04 12.86 12.02
CA LEU A 208 4.84 12.03 11.13
C LEU A 208 4.06 11.80 9.84
N TYR A 209 4.77 11.82 8.72
CA TYR A 209 4.23 11.47 7.40
C TYR A 209 5.08 10.32 6.86
N PRO A 210 4.63 9.06 7.05
CA PRO A 210 5.29 7.91 6.45
C PRO A 210 5.18 7.99 4.92
N VAL A 211 6.27 7.69 4.22
CA VAL A 211 6.33 7.59 2.76
C VAL A 211 6.91 6.24 2.42
N GLY A 212 6.14 5.41 1.73
CA GLY A 212 6.60 4.10 1.30
C GLY A 212 7.82 4.23 0.38
N ALA A 213 8.97 3.71 0.81
CA ALA A 213 10.19 3.68 0.03
C ALA A 213 10.73 2.25 -0.13
N ALA A 214 10.10 1.29 0.51
CA ALA A 214 10.36 -0.13 0.35
C ALA A 214 9.08 -0.93 0.64
N GLU A 215 9.02 -2.15 0.12
CA GLU A 215 7.96 -3.10 0.41
C GLU A 215 8.55 -4.49 0.68
N ARG A 216 7.99 -5.19 1.65
CA ARG A 216 8.35 -6.58 1.91
C ARG A 216 7.88 -7.48 0.77
N GLY A 217 8.69 -8.45 0.40
CA GLY A 217 8.28 -9.53 -0.50
C GLY A 217 7.23 -10.43 0.16
N SER A 218 6.29 -10.93 -0.62
CA SER A 218 5.37 -11.98 -0.20
C SER A 218 5.95 -13.35 -0.55
N ALA A 219 5.93 -14.26 0.42
CA ALA A 219 6.40 -15.64 0.32
C ALA A 219 5.33 -16.56 0.90
N TRP A 220 4.25 -16.79 0.14
CA TRP A 220 3.25 -17.75 0.58
C TRP A 220 3.73 -19.15 0.27
N LEU A 221 3.79 -19.97 1.29
CA LEU A 221 4.40 -21.28 1.20
C LEU A 221 3.36 -22.38 1.45
N THR A 222 3.49 -23.48 0.73
CA THR A 222 2.85 -24.74 1.07
C THR A 222 3.89 -25.68 1.68
N LEU A 223 3.67 -26.06 2.93
CA LEU A 223 4.42 -27.12 3.60
C LEU A 223 3.70 -28.45 3.39
N ARG A 224 4.44 -29.50 3.08
CA ARG A 224 3.89 -30.82 2.78
C ARG A 224 4.68 -31.93 3.47
N ALA A 225 4.01 -32.70 4.31
CA ALA A 225 4.55 -33.93 4.88
C ALA A 225 3.88 -35.14 4.25
N ARG A 226 4.66 -36.18 3.95
CA ARG A 226 4.19 -37.47 3.49
C ARG A 226 4.54 -38.54 4.48
N GLY A 227 3.72 -39.63 4.54
CA GLY A 227 3.93 -40.77 5.41
C GLY A 227 3.08 -41.96 5.02
N THR A 228 3.21 -43.02 5.77
CA THR A 228 2.46 -44.25 5.52
C THR A 228 1.02 -44.13 6.03
N ALA A 229 0.06 -44.23 5.10
CA ALA A 229 -1.36 -44.29 5.45
C ALA A 229 -1.72 -45.63 6.10
N GLY A 230 -2.69 -45.62 7.05
CA GLY A 230 -3.07 -46.86 7.69
C GLY A 230 -4.16 -46.76 8.74
N HIS A 231 -4.36 -47.85 9.47
CA HIS A 231 -5.34 -47.90 10.55
C HIS A 231 -4.78 -47.24 11.83
N GLY A 232 -5.54 -46.35 12.46
CA GLY A 232 -5.10 -45.56 13.62
C GLY A 232 -4.60 -46.39 14.82
N SER A 233 -5.09 -47.64 14.98
CA SER A 233 -4.60 -48.54 16.02
C SER A 233 -3.24 -49.21 15.72
N ARG A 234 -2.69 -48.97 14.54
CA ARG A 234 -1.38 -49.47 14.08
C ARG A 234 -0.52 -48.29 13.63
N PRO A 235 -0.01 -47.44 14.55
CA PRO A 235 0.65 -46.20 14.21
C PRO A 235 1.93 -46.48 13.40
N PRO A 236 2.08 -45.82 12.22
CA PRO A 236 3.31 -45.92 11.45
C PRO A 236 4.44 -45.09 12.11
N ARG A 237 5.69 -45.40 11.77
CA ARG A 237 6.86 -44.65 12.27
C ARG A 237 7.02 -43.28 11.59
N ASP A 238 6.40 -43.09 10.42
CA ASP A 238 6.49 -41.94 9.51
C ASP A 238 5.14 -41.21 9.40
N ASN A 239 4.50 -40.91 10.51
CA ASN A 239 3.21 -40.21 10.53
C ASN A 239 3.34 -38.79 9.96
N ALA A 240 2.63 -38.53 8.84
CA ALA A 240 2.64 -37.25 8.16
C ALA A 240 2.11 -36.09 9.04
N VAL A 241 1.07 -36.34 9.82
CA VAL A 241 0.46 -35.35 10.73
C VAL A 241 1.46 -34.92 11.80
N GLY A 242 2.14 -35.85 12.43
CA GLY A 242 3.15 -35.54 13.45
C GLY A 242 4.34 -34.78 12.87
N ALA A 243 4.85 -35.21 11.72
CA ALA A 243 5.96 -34.54 11.06
C ALA A 243 5.61 -33.06 10.67
N LEU A 244 4.40 -32.84 10.13
CA LEU A 244 3.93 -31.50 9.78
C LEU A 244 3.72 -30.63 11.02
N ALA A 245 3.07 -31.17 12.07
CA ALA A 245 2.82 -30.42 13.30
C ALA A 245 4.13 -29.94 13.96
N ASP A 246 5.17 -30.77 13.97
CA ASP A 246 6.50 -30.39 14.46
C ASP A 246 7.13 -29.26 13.63
N ALA A 247 7.02 -29.31 12.31
CA ALA A 247 7.55 -28.26 11.42
C ALA A 247 6.78 -26.93 11.59
N VAL A 248 5.44 -26.98 11.60
CA VAL A 248 4.59 -25.81 11.82
C VAL A 248 4.87 -25.16 13.18
N ALA A 249 5.06 -25.98 14.23
CA ALA A 249 5.40 -25.45 15.54
C ALA A 249 6.79 -24.78 15.57
N ARG A 250 7.78 -25.32 14.85
CA ARG A 250 9.10 -24.68 14.72
C ARG A 250 9.00 -23.36 13.96
N VAL A 251 8.30 -23.32 12.81
CA VAL A 251 8.08 -22.11 12.02
C VAL A 251 7.38 -21.03 12.85
N GLY A 252 6.27 -21.38 13.52
CA GLY A 252 5.47 -20.40 14.28
C GLY A 252 6.15 -19.89 15.56
N ARG A 253 7.20 -20.57 16.06
CA ARG A 253 7.95 -20.16 17.26
C ARG A 253 9.32 -19.57 16.92
N HIS A 254 9.70 -19.55 15.64
CA HIS A 254 11.01 -19.06 15.25
C HIS A 254 11.12 -17.55 15.49
N ALA A 255 12.12 -17.16 16.28
CA ALA A 255 12.47 -15.77 16.47
C ALA A 255 13.37 -15.34 15.28
N TRP A 256 12.78 -14.60 14.33
CA TRP A 256 13.53 -14.10 13.18
C TRP A 256 14.55 -13.07 13.63
N PRO A 257 15.81 -13.15 13.24
CA PRO A 257 16.81 -12.15 13.56
C PRO A 257 16.47 -10.82 12.90
N SER A 258 16.92 -9.73 13.50
CA SER A 258 16.78 -8.40 12.90
C SER A 258 17.58 -8.28 11.62
N HIS A 259 16.96 -7.66 10.62
CA HIS A 259 17.57 -7.32 9.34
C HIS A 259 17.21 -5.87 9.01
N LEU A 260 18.08 -4.95 9.39
CA LEU A 260 17.85 -3.52 9.22
C LEU A 260 18.31 -3.09 7.83
N THR A 261 17.35 -2.86 6.94
CA THR A 261 17.62 -2.31 5.61
C THR A 261 18.02 -0.83 5.71
N PRO A 262 18.65 -0.24 4.70
CA PRO A 262 18.92 1.21 4.68
C PRO A 262 17.64 2.03 4.94
N VAL A 263 16.53 1.70 4.27
CA VAL A 263 15.24 2.38 4.49
C VAL A 263 14.77 2.25 5.94
N THR A 264 14.94 1.08 6.56
CA THR A 264 14.54 0.87 7.97
C THR A 264 15.42 1.69 8.93
N LEU A 265 16.71 1.78 8.65
CA LEU A 265 17.63 2.61 9.45
C LEU A 265 17.27 4.09 9.35
N ASP A 266 17.04 4.59 8.14
CA ASP A 266 16.63 5.98 7.90
C ASP A 266 15.27 6.28 8.53
N ALA A 267 14.33 5.32 8.53
CA ALA A 267 13.05 5.43 9.21
C ALA A 267 13.22 5.58 10.72
N ILE A 268 14.04 4.71 11.33
CA ILE A 268 14.36 4.78 12.77
C ILE A 268 14.99 6.13 13.12
N ASP A 269 15.94 6.60 12.31
CA ASP A 269 16.60 7.89 12.53
C ASP A 269 15.66 9.08 12.42
N ALA A 270 14.78 9.06 11.40
CA ALA A 270 13.78 10.10 11.19
C ALA A 270 12.79 10.17 12.35
N VAL A 271 12.24 9.02 12.78
CA VAL A 271 11.30 8.95 13.91
C VAL A 271 11.98 9.34 15.22
N ALA A 272 13.15 8.79 15.52
CA ALA A 272 13.89 9.11 16.75
C ALA A 272 14.18 10.61 16.84
N LYS A 273 14.64 11.22 15.74
CA LYS A 273 14.88 12.66 15.65
C LYS A 273 13.60 13.48 15.87
N ALA A 274 12.49 13.09 15.24
CA ALA A 274 11.22 13.80 15.37
C ALA A 274 10.68 13.75 16.80
N LEU A 275 10.83 12.60 17.48
CA LEU A 275 10.35 12.39 18.85
C LEU A 275 11.34 12.86 19.93
N GLY A 276 12.58 13.25 19.58
CA GLY A 276 13.63 13.57 20.55
C GLY A 276 14.17 12.36 21.31
N VAL A 277 14.12 11.18 20.69
CA VAL A 277 14.67 9.93 21.23
C VAL A 277 16.17 9.88 20.89
N GLU A 278 17.03 9.88 21.90
CA GLU A 278 18.46 9.74 21.69
C GLU A 278 18.82 8.34 21.16
N ARG A 279 19.71 8.28 20.18
CA ARG A 279 20.25 7.06 19.62
C ARG A 279 21.71 6.86 19.94
N SER A 280 22.09 5.60 20.15
CA SER A 280 23.49 5.18 20.33
C SER A 280 23.88 4.09 19.31
N PRO A 281 25.16 3.93 18.95
CA PRO A 281 25.61 2.86 18.07
C PRO A 281 25.26 1.45 18.57
N GLY A 282 25.08 1.27 19.88
CA GLY A 282 24.69 -0.01 20.46
C GLY A 282 23.23 -0.40 20.24
N ASP A 283 22.37 0.55 19.88
CA ASP A 283 20.93 0.33 19.72
C ASP A 283 20.55 -0.65 18.57
N THR A 284 21.50 -0.96 17.68
CA THR A 284 21.31 -1.88 16.58
C THR A 284 22.29 -3.06 16.59
N ALA A 285 22.99 -3.28 17.70
CA ALA A 285 24.05 -4.29 17.81
C ALA A 285 23.50 -5.72 18.04
N THR A 286 22.34 -5.86 18.64
CA THR A 286 21.67 -7.15 18.91
C THR A 286 20.17 -7.04 18.68
N ASP A 287 19.49 -8.19 18.55
CA ASP A 287 18.03 -8.24 18.39
C ASP A 287 17.30 -7.58 19.56
N GLU A 288 17.78 -7.81 20.80
CA GLU A 288 17.21 -7.20 22.01
C GLU A 288 17.42 -5.68 22.05
N ALA A 289 18.54 -5.20 21.54
CA ALA A 289 18.78 -3.76 21.44
C ALA A 289 17.86 -3.09 20.41
N VAL A 290 17.63 -3.75 19.27
CA VAL A 290 16.65 -3.31 18.26
C VAL A 290 15.25 -3.26 18.84
N ASP A 291 14.82 -4.31 19.54
CA ASP A 291 13.50 -4.36 20.18
C ASP A 291 13.33 -3.25 21.23
N ALA A 292 14.37 -3.01 22.05
CA ALA A 292 14.37 -1.94 23.03
C ALA A 292 14.34 -0.54 22.38
N LEU A 293 15.04 -0.37 21.27
CA LEU A 293 15.00 0.87 20.49
C LEU A 293 13.60 1.12 19.93
N VAL A 294 13.01 0.12 19.26
CA VAL A 294 11.66 0.23 18.71
C VAL A 294 10.63 0.56 19.80
N ALA A 295 10.75 -0.07 20.98
CA ALA A 295 9.86 0.22 22.11
C ALA A 295 9.98 1.69 22.60
N ARG A 296 11.19 2.30 22.54
CA ARG A 296 11.38 3.72 22.89
C ARG A 296 10.71 4.70 21.92
N LEU A 297 10.35 4.26 20.71
CA LEU A 297 9.62 5.08 19.74
C LEU A 297 8.13 5.25 20.09
N GLY A 298 7.63 4.58 21.13
CA GLY A 298 6.29 4.77 21.68
C GLY A 298 5.19 4.59 20.64
N GLU A 299 4.34 5.60 20.46
CA GLU A 299 3.20 5.58 19.52
C GLU A 299 3.63 5.40 18.05
N ALA A 300 4.87 5.73 17.70
CA ALA A 300 5.40 5.54 16.35
C ALA A 300 6.04 4.14 16.13
N ALA A 301 6.18 3.31 17.16
CA ALA A 301 6.75 1.97 17.04
C ALA A 301 6.05 1.09 15.98
N PRO A 302 4.72 1.14 15.79
CA PRO A 302 4.04 0.36 14.75
C PRO A 302 4.51 0.66 13.32
N LEU A 303 5.04 1.86 13.04
CA LEU A 303 5.60 2.21 11.72
C LEU A 303 6.90 1.44 11.43
N ILE A 304 7.64 1.05 12.47
CA ILE A 304 8.98 0.46 12.36
C ILE A 304 8.97 -1.04 12.61
N ALA A 305 8.20 -1.51 13.58
CA ALA A 305 8.22 -2.89 14.06
C ALA A 305 8.08 -3.96 12.95
N PRO A 306 7.18 -3.81 11.94
CA PRO A 306 7.07 -4.78 10.86
C PRO A 306 8.27 -4.81 9.92
N ALA A 307 9.11 -3.74 9.91
CA ALA A 307 10.22 -3.57 8.99
C ALA A 307 11.59 -3.98 9.55
N VAL A 308 11.65 -4.49 10.78
CA VAL A 308 12.94 -4.84 11.42
C VAL A 308 13.34 -6.31 11.21
N ARG A 309 12.44 -7.19 10.79
CA ARG A 309 12.72 -8.62 10.57
C ARG A 309 11.77 -9.29 9.60
N ASN A 310 12.19 -10.42 9.03
CA ASN A 310 11.29 -11.29 8.27
C ASN A 310 10.21 -11.87 9.20
N SER A 311 9.18 -12.47 8.59
CA SER A 311 8.19 -13.26 9.33
C SER A 311 7.71 -14.44 8.50
N ALA A 312 7.29 -15.52 9.16
CA ALA A 312 6.61 -16.65 8.56
C ALA A 312 5.52 -17.13 9.53
N THR A 313 4.26 -16.91 9.16
CA THR A 313 3.11 -17.16 10.02
C THR A 313 2.30 -18.32 9.44
N PRO A 314 2.21 -19.48 10.14
CA PRO A 314 1.30 -20.55 9.74
C PRO A 314 -0.16 -20.06 9.80
N THR A 315 -0.89 -20.20 8.69
CA THR A 315 -2.27 -19.70 8.55
C THR A 315 -3.27 -20.79 8.24
N MET A 316 -2.82 -21.90 7.64
CA MET A 316 -3.67 -23.00 7.23
C MET A 316 -3.06 -24.34 7.65
N LEU A 317 -3.91 -25.30 8.03
CA LEU A 317 -3.50 -26.68 8.37
C LEU A 317 -4.56 -27.65 7.90
N SER A 318 -4.16 -28.71 7.17
CA SER A 318 -5.08 -29.74 6.66
C SER A 318 -4.46 -31.11 6.74
N ALA A 319 -5.18 -32.09 7.36
CA ALA A 319 -4.76 -33.47 7.40
C ALA A 319 -5.93 -34.40 7.76
N GLY A 320 -5.98 -35.57 7.11
CA GLY A 320 -6.91 -36.65 7.43
C GLY A 320 -8.39 -36.30 7.20
N TYR A 321 -9.24 -37.30 7.26
CA TYR A 321 -10.69 -37.15 7.07
C TYR A 321 -11.50 -38.00 8.10
N LYS A 322 -10.85 -38.85 8.84
CA LYS A 322 -11.49 -39.73 9.83
C LYS A 322 -10.53 -40.10 10.96
N VAL A 323 -11.00 -40.07 12.21
CA VAL A 323 -10.18 -40.27 13.44
C VAL A 323 -9.41 -41.59 13.46
N ASN A 324 -9.99 -42.68 12.94
CA ASN A 324 -9.35 -43.99 12.98
C ASN A 324 -8.52 -44.33 11.73
N VAL A 325 -8.21 -43.31 10.88
CA VAL A 325 -7.39 -43.44 9.67
C VAL A 325 -6.18 -42.51 9.77
N VAL A 326 -4.99 -43.06 9.62
CA VAL A 326 -3.76 -42.30 9.49
C VAL A 326 -3.66 -41.82 8.05
N PRO A 327 -3.62 -40.48 7.78
CA PRO A 327 -3.48 -39.98 6.42
C PRO A 327 -2.06 -40.17 5.88
N GLY A 328 -1.93 -40.37 4.57
CA GLY A 328 -0.64 -40.45 3.88
C GLY A 328 -0.01 -39.09 3.59
N GLU A 329 -0.77 -38.01 3.76
CA GLU A 329 -0.29 -36.64 3.52
C GLU A 329 -0.92 -35.66 4.50
N ALA A 330 -0.17 -34.62 4.84
CA ALA A 330 -0.63 -33.46 5.58
C ALA A 330 -0.02 -32.19 4.99
N THR A 331 -0.76 -31.08 4.95
CA THR A 331 -0.33 -29.80 4.36
C THR A 331 -0.59 -28.64 5.30
N ALA A 332 0.25 -27.59 5.20
CA ALA A 332 0.05 -26.32 5.87
C ALA A 332 0.34 -25.15 4.93
N GLY A 333 -0.39 -24.05 5.08
CA GLY A 333 -0.10 -22.76 4.46
C GLY A 333 0.65 -21.86 5.43
N VAL A 334 1.66 -21.15 4.92
CA VAL A 334 2.45 -20.19 5.70
C VAL A 334 2.51 -18.87 4.93
N ASP A 335 2.14 -17.76 5.58
CA ASP A 335 2.36 -16.40 5.07
C ASP A 335 3.75 -15.92 5.49
N GLY A 336 4.69 -15.94 4.54
CA GLY A 336 6.03 -15.39 4.69
C GLY A 336 6.09 -13.94 4.20
N ARG A 337 6.79 -13.10 4.96
CA ARG A 337 7.07 -11.71 4.60
C ARG A 337 8.56 -11.46 4.70
N VAL A 338 9.16 -11.03 3.60
CA VAL A 338 10.60 -10.99 3.41
C VAL A 338 11.07 -9.56 3.16
N LEU A 339 12.05 -9.10 3.93
CA LEU A 339 12.65 -7.78 3.77
C LEU A 339 13.58 -7.75 2.53
N PRO A 340 13.76 -6.59 1.89
CA PRO A 340 14.72 -6.44 0.79
C PRO A 340 16.11 -6.95 1.17
N GLY A 341 16.66 -7.85 0.33
CA GLY A 341 17.99 -8.45 0.53
C GLY A 341 18.05 -9.59 1.55
N ALA A 342 16.94 -10.00 2.14
CA ALA A 342 16.89 -11.09 3.13
C ALA A 342 16.35 -12.42 2.54
N GLU A 343 16.15 -12.50 1.22
CA GLU A 343 15.47 -13.64 0.55
C GLU A 343 16.22 -14.95 0.75
N ALA A 344 17.52 -14.97 0.52
CA ALA A 344 18.36 -16.17 0.68
C ALA A 344 18.43 -16.65 2.13
N ALA A 345 18.47 -15.70 3.10
CA ALA A 345 18.44 -16.03 4.52
C ALA A 345 17.08 -16.59 4.94
N PHE A 346 15.98 -16.08 4.38
CA PHE A 346 14.64 -16.59 4.61
C PHE A 346 14.52 -18.05 4.10
N GLU A 347 14.91 -18.33 2.86
CA GLU A 347 14.86 -19.67 2.27
C GLU A 347 15.69 -20.68 3.08
N SER A 348 16.95 -20.33 3.42
CA SER A 348 17.82 -21.16 4.25
C SER A 348 17.23 -21.45 5.65
N THR A 349 16.56 -20.47 6.23
CA THR A 349 15.87 -20.64 7.53
C THR A 349 14.68 -21.56 7.38
N MET A 350 13.88 -21.45 6.32
CA MET A 350 12.77 -22.37 6.07
C MET A 350 13.25 -23.80 5.85
N ASP A 351 14.33 -24.02 5.13
CA ASP A 351 14.96 -25.36 4.99
C ASP A 351 15.34 -25.96 6.34
N ALA A 352 15.94 -25.17 7.21
CA ALA A 352 16.30 -25.61 8.56
C ALA A 352 15.09 -25.93 9.45
N LEU A 353 14.03 -25.10 9.37
CA LEU A 353 12.83 -25.24 10.21
C LEU A 353 11.94 -26.41 9.76
N THR A 354 11.84 -26.68 8.47
CA THR A 354 11.04 -27.80 7.96
C THR A 354 11.73 -29.13 8.19
N GLY A 355 13.06 -29.17 8.05
CA GLY A 355 13.89 -30.37 8.27
C GLY A 355 13.48 -31.51 7.33
N GLY A 356 14.33 -32.34 6.84
CA GLY A 356 14.19 -33.28 5.72
C GLY A 356 12.98 -34.25 5.67
N ARG A 357 11.92 -34.04 6.45
CA ARG A 357 10.66 -34.80 6.40
C ARG A 357 9.46 -33.98 5.96
N VAL A 358 9.63 -32.69 5.79
CA VAL A 358 8.58 -31.75 5.32
C VAL A 358 9.18 -30.96 4.19
N ASP A 359 8.63 -31.13 3.01
CA ASP A 359 8.95 -30.32 1.84
C ASP A 359 8.20 -28.99 1.93
N TRP A 360 8.76 -27.93 1.35
CA TRP A 360 8.05 -26.67 1.18
C TRP A 360 8.25 -26.13 -0.25
N GLU A 361 7.28 -25.41 -0.74
CA GLU A 361 7.30 -24.74 -2.04
C GLU A 361 6.56 -23.41 -1.98
N TYR A 362 6.89 -22.50 -2.89
CA TYR A 362 6.14 -21.26 -3.04
C TYR A 362 4.77 -21.55 -3.69
N ALA A 363 3.70 -21.24 -2.97
CA ALA A 363 2.36 -21.13 -3.56
C ALA A 363 2.19 -19.79 -4.29
N HIS A 364 2.80 -18.72 -3.74
CA HIS A 364 2.91 -17.41 -4.36
C HIS A 364 4.20 -16.73 -3.91
N ARG A 365 4.82 -15.97 -4.82
CA ARG A 365 6.00 -15.17 -4.53
C ARG A 365 5.93 -13.83 -5.23
N SER A 366 6.12 -12.75 -4.49
CA SER A 366 6.42 -11.44 -5.05
C SER A 366 7.70 -10.88 -4.46
N PRO A 367 8.55 -10.19 -5.25
CA PRO A 367 9.82 -9.68 -4.76
C PRO A 367 9.63 -8.57 -3.72
N ALA A 368 10.59 -8.43 -2.82
CA ALA A 368 10.76 -7.21 -2.06
C ALA A 368 11.33 -6.11 -2.99
N VAL A 369 10.94 -4.88 -2.78
CA VAL A 369 11.40 -3.72 -3.58
C VAL A 369 11.82 -2.58 -2.67
N SER A 370 12.69 -1.70 -3.17
CA SER A 370 13.06 -0.46 -2.49
C SER A 370 13.44 0.62 -3.49
N ALA A 371 13.13 1.87 -3.15
CA ALA A 371 13.49 3.07 -3.89
C ALA A 371 14.47 3.93 -3.06
N PRO A 372 15.31 4.77 -3.70
CA PRO A 372 16.29 5.62 -3.02
C PRO A 372 15.62 6.69 -2.14
N VAL A 373 16.03 6.83 -0.89
CA VAL A 373 15.51 7.87 0.03
C VAL A 373 16.38 9.13 0.07
N ASP A 374 17.57 9.08 -0.49
CA ASP A 374 18.50 10.21 -0.65
C ASP A 374 18.36 10.95 -1.99
N GLY A 375 17.40 10.51 -2.82
CA GLY A 375 17.18 11.04 -4.16
C GLY A 375 16.29 12.28 -4.23
N ALA A 376 16.32 12.95 -5.39
CA ALA A 376 15.53 14.16 -5.65
C ALA A 376 14.01 13.94 -5.50
N ALA A 377 13.50 12.76 -5.87
CA ALA A 377 12.07 12.44 -5.77
C ALA A 377 11.58 12.41 -4.31
N PHE A 378 12.31 11.71 -3.42
CA PHE A 378 11.96 11.68 -2.00
C PHE A 378 12.09 13.08 -1.35
N ALA A 379 13.12 13.84 -1.72
CA ALA A 379 13.28 15.22 -1.27
C ALA A 379 12.10 16.12 -1.72
N ALA A 380 11.62 15.96 -2.96
CA ALA A 380 10.49 16.71 -3.50
C ALA A 380 9.17 16.36 -2.79
N ILE A 381 8.93 15.07 -2.45
CA ILE A 381 7.81 14.64 -1.62
C ILE A 381 7.84 15.38 -0.27
N GLY A 382 8.99 15.37 0.39
CA GLY A 382 9.16 16.05 1.67
C GLY A 382 8.99 17.58 1.58
N ALA A 383 9.44 18.19 0.51
CA ALA A 383 9.25 19.63 0.27
C ALA A 383 7.76 19.97 0.05
N ALA A 384 7.03 19.15 -0.71
CA ALA A 384 5.61 19.34 -0.96
C ALA A 384 4.78 19.23 0.33
N LEU A 385 5.07 18.25 1.19
CA LEU A 385 4.42 18.12 2.50
C LEU A 385 4.68 19.37 3.36
N ARG A 386 5.93 19.77 3.52
CA ARG A 386 6.30 20.93 4.36
C ARG A 386 5.80 22.27 3.83
N ALA A 387 5.49 22.38 2.54
CA ALA A 387 4.85 23.57 1.98
C ALA A 387 3.42 23.78 2.52
N HIS A 388 2.75 22.71 2.97
CA HIS A 388 1.37 22.74 3.46
C HIS A 388 1.24 22.37 4.94
N ASP A 389 2.25 21.73 5.51
CA ASP A 389 2.44 21.49 6.93
C ASP A 389 3.92 21.71 7.29
N PRO A 390 4.31 22.95 7.72
CA PRO A 390 5.70 23.27 8.03
C PRO A 390 6.32 22.40 9.14
N ASP A 391 5.50 21.80 10.00
CA ASP A 391 5.94 20.92 11.08
C ASP A 391 5.93 19.42 10.66
N ALA A 392 5.77 19.12 9.38
CA ALA A 392 5.77 17.75 8.87
C ALA A 392 7.14 17.08 9.01
N HIS A 393 7.17 15.95 9.71
CA HIS A 393 8.31 15.05 9.76
C HIS A 393 8.10 13.88 8.79
N VAL A 394 8.83 13.90 7.68
CA VAL A 394 8.76 12.84 6.66
C VAL A 394 9.59 11.65 7.10
N VAL A 395 8.99 10.46 7.06
CA VAL A 395 9.60 9.20 7.50
C VAL A 395 9.59 8.22 6.33
N PRO A 396 10.74 7.78 5.80
CA PRO A 396 10.73 6.69 4.83
C PRO A 396 10.25 5.42 5.51
N MET A 397 9.43 4.63 4.81
CA MET A 397 8.80 3.44 5.40
C MET A 397 9.01 2.22 4.51
N CYS A 398 9.19 1.06 5.13
CA CYS A 398 9.08 -0.23 4.46
C CYS A 398 7.69 -0.80 4.75
N LEU A 399 6.84 -0.86 3.72
CA LEU A 399 5.49 -1.40 3.82
C LEU A 399 5.52 -2.89 4.21
N SER A 400 4.62 -3.27 5.09
CA SER A 400 4.44 -4.67 5.51
C SER A 400 3.67 -5.50 4.47
N GLY A 401 2.82 -4.84 3.68
CA GLY A 401 2.08 -5.39 2.54
C GLY A 401 2.83 -5.25 1.22
N GLY A 402 2.10 -5.37 0.13
CA GLY A 402 2.57 -5.11 -1.23
C GLY A 402 1.55 -4.28 -1.97
N THR A 403 2.00 -3.53 -2.96
CA THR A 403 1.18 -2.71 -3.84
C THR A 403 1.57 -2.94 -5.30
N ASP A 404 0.86 -2.34 -6.23
CA ASP A 404 1.22 -2.33 -7.65
C ASP A 404 2.60 -1.71 -7.94
N ALA A 405 3.19 -0.98 -6.99
CA ALA A 405 4.55 -0.47 -7.10
C ALA A 405 5.57 -1.58 -7.40
N LYS A 406 5.37 -2.81 -6.89
CA LYS A 406 6.21 -3.98 -7.19
C LYS A 406 6.21 -4.34 -8.67
N VAL A 407 5.09 -4.13 -9.33
CA VAL A 407 4.96 -4.38 -10.77
C VAL A 407 5.72 -3.32 -11.55
N PHE A 408 5.47 -2.05 -11.28
CA PHE A 408 6.11 -0.94 -12.00
C PHE A 408 7.61 -0.84 -11.72
N SER A 409 8.07 -1.26 -10.54
CA SER A 409 9.52 -1.37 -10.24
C SER A 409 10.26 -2.34 -11.17
N ARG A 410 9.59 -3.36 -11.72
CA ARG A 410 10.19 -4.25 -12.73
C ARG A 410 10.47 -3.56 -14.07
N LEU A 411 9.82 -2.43 -14.33
CA LEU A 411 10.08 -1.56 -15.48
C LEU A 411 11.22 -0.56 -15.23
N GLY A 412 11.89 -0.63 -14.06
CA GLY A 412 12.96 0.28 -13.66
C GLY A 412 12.46 1.61 -13.11
N ILE A 413 11.22 1.67 -12.61
CA ILE A 413 10.61 2.87 -12.03
C ILE A 413 10.79 2.81 -10.50
N ASP A 414 11.42 3.83 -9.92
CA ASP A 414 11.52 3.99 -8.47
C ASP A 414 10.17 4.45 -7.91
N CYS A 415 9.42 3.52 -7.30
CA CYS A 415 8.08 3.79 -6.80
C CYS A 415 8.08 4.13 -5.30
N TYR A 416 7.28 5.14 -4.95
CA TYR A 416 7.06 5.57 -3.57
C TYR A 416 5.57 5.49 -3.22
N GLY A 417 5.28 4.99 -2.03
CA GLY A 417 3.95 5.07 -1.44
C GLY A 417 3.68 6.49 -0.96
N PHE A 418 2.84 7.23 -1.70
CA PHE A 418 2.57 8.65 -1.41
C PHE A 418 1.15 9.06 -1.84
N SER A 419 0.22 8.94 -0.91
CA SER A 419 -1.17 9.43 -1.00
C SER A 419 -1.40 10.42 0.15
N PRO A 420 -1.01 11.70 -0.02
CA PRO A 420 -0.95 12.66 1.09
C PRO A 420 -2.33 12.99 1.64
N MET A 421 -2.50 12.86 2.96
CA MET A 421 -3.72 13.24 3.67
C MET A 421 -3.40 13.74 5.08
N SER A 422 -4.04 14.85 5.47
CA SER A 422 -4.05 15.29 6.85
C SER A 422 -5.15 14.56 7.61
N GLN A 423 -4.77 13.87 8.66
CA GLN A 423 -5.70 13.14 9.52
C GLN A 423 -5.88 13.87 10.85
N PRO A 424 -7.10 13.93 11.42
CA PRO A 424 -7.32 14.45 12.76
C PRO A 424 -6.73 13.50 13.82
N GLU A 425 -6.25 14.06 14.92
CA GLU A 425 -5.80 13.25 16.07
C GLU A 425 -6.94 12.34 16.57
N GLY A 426 -6.62 11.09 16.88
CA GLY A 426 -7.57 10.09 17.36
C GLY A 426 -8.24 9.25 16.27
N LEU A 427 -8.06 9.55 14.98
CA LEU A 427 -8.49 8.68 13.90
C LEU A 427 -7.41 7.62 13.63
N ASP A 428 -7.73 6.37 13.88
CA ASP A 428 -6.87 5.24 13.47
C ASP A 428 -7.11 4.93 11.99
N TYR A 429 -6.29 5.55 11.15
CA TYR A 429 -6.38 5.39 9.70
C TYR A 429 -6.07 3.95 9.27
N SER A 430 -5.11 3.30 9.90
CA SER A 430 -4.72 1.95 9.55
C SER A 430 -5.82 0.91 9.84
N ALA A 431 -6.64 1.15 10.84
CA ALA A 431 -7.80 0.31 11.14
C ALA A 431 -8.95 0.46 10.14
N LEU A 432 -8.95 1.52 9.32
CA LEU A 432 -9.95 1.73 8.27
C LEU A 432 -9.62 1.00 6.98
N LEU A 433 -8.33 0.68 6.73
CA LEU A 433 -7.91 -0.12 5.58
C LEU A 433 -8.57 -1.51 5.65
N HIS A 434 -9.35 -1.88 4.63
CA HIS A 434 -10.17 -3.09 4.59
C HIS A 434 -11.19 -3.22 5.75
N GLY A 435 -11.27 -2.22 6.61
CA GLY A 435 -12.15 -2.19 7.79
C GLY A 435 -13.62 -1.94 7.45
N VAL A 436 -14.48 -2.08 8.47
CA VAL A 436 -15.88 -1.64 8.43
C VAL A 436 -15.92 -0.12 8.70
N ASP A 437 -16.90 0.55 8.12
CA ASP A 437 -17.08 2.00 8.28
C ASP A 437 -15.86 2.82 7.80
N GLU A 438 -15.24 2.39 6.72
CA GLU A 438 -14.17 3.10 6.04
C GLU A 438 -14.62 4.50 5.66
N ARG A 439 -13.80 5.50 5.99
CA ARG A 439 -14.12 6.92 5.78
C ARG A 439 -12.88 7.78 5.72
N VAL A 440 -12.94 8.84 4.93
CA VAL A 440 -11.87 9.83 4.81
C VAL A 440 -12.36 11.21 5.22
N PRO A 441 -11.67 11.94 6.11
CA PRO A 441 -11.98 13.32 6.44
C PRO A 441 -11.93 14.22 5.20
N LEU A 442 -12.93 15.10 5.03
CA LEU A 442 -12.98 15.99 3.85
C LEU A 442 -11.77 16.94 3.79
N ASP A 443 -11.30 17.42 4.95
CA ASP A 443 -10.11 18.27 5.01
C ASP A 443 -8.83 17.50 4.65
N GLY A 444 -8.81 16.18 4.88
CA GLY A 444 -7.74 15.30 4.42
C GLY A 444 -7.63 15.31 2.89
N LEU A 445 -8.75 15.18 2.18
CA LEU A 445 -8.80 15.27 0.71
C LEU A 445 -8.35 16.64 0.20
N ARG A 446 -8.83 17.72 0.84
CA ARG A 446 -8.42 19.10 0.49
C ARG A 446 -6.93 19.31 0.69
N PHE A 447 -6.37 18.79 1.78
CA PHE A 447 -4.92 18.83 2.04
C PHE A 447 -4.15 18.06 0.97
N GLY A 448 -4.58 16.82 0.67
CA GLY A 448 -3.95 15.96 -0.33
C GLY A 448 -3.89 16.62 -1.72
N VAL A 449 -4.97 17.25 -2.16
CA VAL A 449 -5.01 18.01 -3.43
C VAL A 449 -3.94 19.09 -3.46
N ARG A 450 -3.77 19.88 -2.37
CA ARG A 450 -2.74 20.94 -2.33
C ARG A 450 -1.32 20.39 -2.36
N VAL A 451 -1.06 19.31 -1.62
CA VAL A 451 0.25 18.65 -1.59
C VAL A 451 0.57 18.03 -2.93
N LEU A 452 -0.40 17.33 -3.55
CA LEU A 452 -0.23 16.74 -4.88
C LEU A 452 -0.02 17.80 -5.96
N ASP A 453 -0.77 18.93 -5.95
CA ASP A 453 -0.51 20.03 -6.89
C ASP A 453 0.94 20.51 -6.79
N THR A 454 1.46 20.70 -5.58
CA THR A 454 2.83 21.14 -5.35
C THR A 454 3.85 20.11 -5.84
N PHE A 455 3.67 18.82 -5.50
CA PHE A 455 4.59 17.76 -5.86
C PHE A 455 4.59 17.47 -7.37
N LEU A 456 3.43 17.31 -7.97
CA LEU A 456 3.30 16.91 -9.37
C LEU A 456 3.76 18.01 -10.36
N ARG A 457 3.86 19.25 -9.91
CA ARG A 457 4.39 20.37 -10.70
C ARG A 457 5.89 20.60 -10.51
N SER A 458 6.55 19.95 -9.57
CA SER A 458 7.97 20.13 -9.25
C SER A 458 8.95 19.58 -10.31
#